data_b88891e65d2d6e2109385738a16b1ed2
#
_entry.id   b88891e65d2d6e2109385738a16b1ed2
#
_cell.length_a   1.000
_cell.length_b   1.000
_cell.length_c   1.000
_cell.angle_alpha   90.00
_cell.angle_beta   90.00
_cell.angle_gamma   90.00
#
_symmetry.space_group_name_H-M   'P 1'
#
loop_
_entity.id
_entity.type
_entity.pdbx_description
1 polymer ?
#
loop_
_entity_poly.entity_id
_entity_poly.type
_entity_poly.pdbx_seq_one_letter_code
_entity_poly.pdbx_strand_id
1 'polypeptide(L)'
;MGIVTSLGRGQEENWSKLVAGQSGIRQITRFPTEGLRTTIAGTVEGLEPAPPSAARRTMQMAQIAAEEAIDESRLSRADFPGPLFVATPPAEIEWQERRRIYEVRDEKGDRGYRRLSRVARSGDFRDIARDSQFASVAEHLANQFGTQGLPYSVSTACASGATAIQLGVEAIRRGETESALCIGTDSSVQLEALVRFSLLSALSTRNETPQTASRPFSRGRDGFVMAEGAGALVLESLQSAVARDAAILGLIRGCGEMADDYHRTRSKPDGSAIIGAMQRALDDACIDPSDIDYVNAHGTSTPENDKMEFLSLSAVFGEKLARLPVSSSKSMIGHTLSASGAIEAVISLLTMQRSVIPPTINRDEPDPEIEMDVVPDHSRSAQVRNVLSNSFGFGGQNVCLVVGRYDGV
;
A
#
# COMPACT_ATOMS: atom_id res chain seq x y z
N MET A 1 10.77 1.95 10.82
CA MET A 1 9.96 1.82 9.59
C MET A 1 10.81 1.38 8.42
N GLY A 2 10.21 0.73 7.41
CA GLY A 2 10.95 0.28 6.22
C GLY A 2 10.10 0.37 4.96
N ILE A 3 10.73 0.52 3.80
CA ILE A 3 10.04 0.77 2.54
C ILE A 3 10.79 0.21 1.34
N VAL A 4 10.03 -0.40 0.42
CA VAL A 4 10.49 -0.85 -0.91
C VAL A 4 9.44 -0.46 -1.93
N THR A 5 9.82 0.28 -2.97
CA THR A 5 8.92 0.66 -4.06
C THR A 5 9.63 0.60 -5.42
N SER A 6 8.92 0.97 -6.48
CA SER A 6 9.51 1.15 -7.82
C SER A 6 10.63 2.21 -7.88
N LEU A 7 10.75 3.04 -6.85
CA LEU A 7 11.83 4.03 -6.74
C LEU A 7 13.11 3.44 -6.14
N GLY A 8 13.03 2.37 -5.35
CA GLY A 8 14.20 1.75 -4.75
C GLY A 8 13.91 1.02 -3.45
N ARG A 9 14.98 0.77 -2.68
CA ARG A 9 14.94 0.07 -1.39
C ARG A 9 15.41 0.97 -0.27
N GLY A 10 14.71 0.89 0.85
CA GLY A 10 15.02 1.67 2.02
C GLY A 10 14.55 3.13 1.94
N GLN A 11 14.55 3.77 3.10
CA GLN A 11 13.97 5.10 3.29
C GLN A 11 14.71 6.18 2.48
N GLU A 12 16.03 6.19 2.49
CA GLU A 12 16.83 7.27 1.88
C GLU A 12 16.72 7.26 0.34
N GLU A 13 16.77 6.08 -0.30
CA GLU A 13 16.65 5.99 -1.75
C GLU A 13 15.24 6.39 -2.22
N ASN A 14 14.21 5.87 -1.55
CA ASN A 14 12.82 6.24 -1.84
C ASN A 14 12.58 7.73 -1.61
N TRP A 15 13.02 8.26 -0.47
CA TRP A 15 12.81 9.65 -0.11
C TRP A 15 13.48 10.63 -1.08
N SER A 16 14.73 10.40 -1.41
CA SER A 16 15.47 11.27 -2.34
C SER A 16 14.79 11.39 -3.70
N LYS A 17 14.28 10.27 -4.21
CA LYS A 17 13.58 10.23 -5.50
C LYS A 17 12.16 10.80 -5.42
N LEU A 18 11.44 10.58 -4.31
CA LEU A 18 10.13 11.19 -4.06
C LEU A 18 10.22 12.71 -4.03
N VAL A 19 11.18 13.27 -3.27
CA VAL A 19 11.37 14.72 -3.17
C VAL A 19 11.79 15.34 -4.50
N ALA A 20 12.56 14.59 -5.30
CA ALA A 20 13.00 15.01 -6.63
C ALA A 20 11.90 14.86 -7.70
N GLY A 21 10.70 14.35 -7.38
CA GLY A 21 9.63 14.14 -8.33
C GLY A 21 9.94 13.07 -9.39
N GLN A 22 10.77 12.08 -9.07
CA GLN A 22 11.15 11.04 -10.01
C GLN A 22 10.06 9.96 -10.11
N SER A 23 9.76 9.53 -11.33
CA SER A 23 8.83 8.43 -11.58
C SER A 23 9.57 7.09 -11.63
N GLY A 24 9.05 6.09 -10.89
CA GLY A 24 9.46 4.69 -10.96
C GLY A 24 8.63 3.85 -11.95
N ILE A 25 7.69 4.48 -12.67
CA ILE A 25 6.84 3.80 -13.65
C ILE A 25 7.59 3.60 -14.95
N ARG A 26 7.54 2.38 -15.49
CA ARG A 26 8.28 1.96 -16.67
C ARG A 26 7.54 0.90 -17.48
N GLN A 27 8.05 0.56 -18.66
CA GLN A 27 7.55 -0.57 -19.44
C GLN A 27 7.78 -1.87 -18.67
N ILE A 28 6.82 -2.78 -18.72
CA ILE A 28 6.95 -4.12 -18.13
C ILE A 28 7.83 -4.96 -19.04
N THR A 29 8.91 -5.51 -18.48
CA THR A 29 9.87 -6.36 -19.19
C THR A 29 9.88 -7.81 -18.71
N ARG A 30 9.22 -8.09 -17.58
CA ARG A 30 9.26 -9.37 -16.88
C ARG A 30 8.45 -10.47 -17.55
N PHE A 31 7.44 -10.11 -18.31
CA PHE A 31 6.59 -11.02 -19.08
C PHE A 31 6.10 -10.33 -20.37
N PRO A 32 5.69 -11.12 -21.39
CA PRO A 32 5.17 -10.58 -22.65
C PRO A 32 3.91 -9.73 -22.41
N THR A 33 3.86 -8.55 -23.02
CA THR A 33 2.74 -7.60 -22.89
C THR A 33 2.00 -7.38 -24.21
N GLU A 34 2.36 -8.12 -25.28
CA GLU A 34 1.70 -8.01 -26.58
C GLU A 34 0.22 -8.32 -26.47
N GLY A 35 -0.60 -7.43 -27.01
CA GLY A 35 -2.06 -7.53 -26.94
C GLY A 35 -2.70 -7.07 -25.64
N LEU A 36 -1.93 -6.66 -24.64
CA LEU A 36 -2.46 -6.01 -23.43
C LEU A 36 -2.79 -4.54 -23.70
N ARG A 37 -3.83 -4.04 -23.05
CA ARG A 37 -4.21 -2.61 -23.11
C ARG A 37 -3.22 -1.73 -22.33
N THR A 38 -2.64 -2.27 -21.26
CA THR A 38 -1.68 -1.61 -20.41
C THR A 38 -0.39 -2.42 -20.35
N THR A 39 0.74 -1.79 -20.65
CA THR A 39 2.08 -2.42 -20.75
C THR A 39 3.08 -1.82 -19.76
N ILE A 40 2.61 -0.95 -18.86
CA ILE A 40 3.42 -0.18 -17.92
C ILE A 40 3.07 -0.52 -16.48
N ALA A 41 4.06 -0.42 -15.60
CA ALA A 41 3.91 -0.63 -14.15
C ALA A 41 5.04 0.04 -13.36
N GLY A 42 4.82 0.23 -12.06
CA GLY A 42 5.87 0.54 -11.09
C GLY A 42 6.50 -0.75 -10.57
N THR A 43 7.53 -1.27 -11.23
CA THR A 43 8.19 -2.53 -10.84
C THR A 43 9.36 -2.31 -9.90
N VAL A 44 9.51 -3.19 -8.91
CA VAL A 44 10.69 -3.24 -8.03
C VAL A 44 11.78 -4.04 -8.71
N GLU A 45 12.93 -3.40 -8.97
CA GLU A 45 14.08 -4.02 -9.61
C GLU A 45 15.11 -4.55 -8.60
N GLY A 46 16.02 -5.40 -9.10
CA GLY A 46 17.17 -5.87 -8.32
C GLY A 46 16.82 -6.77 -7.14
N LEU A 47 15.66 -7.45 -7.11
CA LEU A 47 15.40 -8.51 -6.15
C LEU A 47 16.27 -9.72 -6.48
N GLU A 48 17.20 -10.09 -5.58
CA GLU A 48 18.15 -11.17 -5.80
C GLU A 48 18.09 -12.22 -4.67
N PRO A 49 17.99 -13.51 -4.97
CA PRO A 49 17.75 -14.03 -6.33
C PRO A 49 16.36 -13.61 -6.85
N ALA A 50 16.24 -13.41 -8.18
CA ALA A 50 14.98 -12.99 -8.79
C ALA A 50 13.86 -14.01 -8.49
N PRO A 51 12.82 -13.63 -7.75
CA PRO A 51 11.75 -14.56 -7.39
C PRO A 51 10.97 -15.01 -8.62
N PRO A 52 10.62 -16.31 -8.73
CA PRO A 52 9.94 -16.86 -9.90
C PRO A 52 8.46 -16.53 -9.99
N SER A 53 7.84 -16.03 -8.91
CA SER A 53 6.42 -15.76 -8.86
C SER A 53 6.10 -14.46 -8.08
N ALA A 54 4.92 -13.90 -8.34
CA ALA A 54 4.42 -12.73 -7.61
C ALA A 54 4.31 -13.00 -6.10
N ALA A 55 3.87 -14.19 -5.68
CA ALA A 55 3.80 -14.55 -4.26
C ALA A 55 5.17 -14.47 -3.57
N ARG A 56 6.21 -15.00 -4.20
CA ARG A 56 7.58 -14.94 -3.67
C ARG A 56 8.17 -13.54 -3.71
N ARG A 57 7.84 -12.75 -4.72
CA ARG A 57 8.23 -11.33 -4.79
C ARG A 57 7.57 -10.54 -3.65
N THR A 58 6.27 -10.75 -3.43
CA THR A 58 5.52 -10.17 -2.30
C THR A 58 6.21 -10.48 -0.97
N MET A 59 6.56 -11.73 -0.74
CA MET A 59 7.27 -12.19 0.45
C MET A 59 8.64 -11.53 0.61
N GLN A 60 9.45 -11.49 -0.45
CA GLN A 60 10.80 -10.91 -0.40
C GLN A 60 10.78 -9.39 -0.14
N MET A 61 9.85 -8.66 -0.76
CA MET A 61 9.71 -7.22 -0.50
C MET A 61 9.26 -6.96 0.94
N ALA A 62 8.31 -7.75 1.45
CA ALA A 62 7.88 -7.68 2.84
C ALA A 62 9.04 -7.94 3.81
N GLN A 63 9.86 -8.94 3.53
CA GLN A 63 11.05 -9.25 4.32
C GLN A 63 12.03 -8.06 4.36
N ILE A 64 12.38 -7.49 3.20
CA ILE A 64 13.30 -6.35 3.11
C ILE A 64 12.78 -5.15 3.91
N ALA A 65 11.50 -4.80 3.76
CA ALA A 65 10.90 -3.70 4.49
C ALA A 65 10.83 -3.98 6.00
N ALA A 66 10.49 -5.21 6.41
CA ALA A 66 10.45 -5.59 7.81
C ALA A 66 11.83 -5.56 8.47
N GLU A 67 12.86 -6.06 7.79
CA GLU A 67 14.25 -6.02 8.28
C GLU A 67 14.69 -4.58 8.56
N GLU A 68 14.46 -3.67 7.63
CA GLU A 68 14.77 -2.24 7.82
C GLU A 68 14.01 -1.66 9.02
N ALA A 69 12.70 -1.95 9.14
CA ALA A 69 11.87 -1.44 10.24
C ALA A 69 12.30 -1.96 11.61
N ILE A 70 12.63 -3.26 11.70
CA ILE A 70 13.06 -3.89 12.95
C ILE A 70 14.43 -3.37 13.37
N ASP A 71 15.37 -3.23 12.43
CA ASP A 71 16.71 -2.68 12.72
C ASP A 71 16.63 -1.26 13.26
N GLU A 72 15.86 -0.39 12.61
CA GLU A 72 15.70 0.99 13.05
C GLU A 72 15.05 1.05 14.44
N SER A 73 14.15 0.13 14.76
CA SER A 73 13.52 0.05 16.09
C SER A 73 14.44 -0.45 17.19
N ARG A 74 15.56 -1.09 16.84
CA ARG A 74 16.50 -1.77 17.76
C ARG A 74 15.86 -2.90 18.56
N LEU A 75 14.76 -3.47 18.07
CA LEU A 75 14.19 -4.72 18.60
C LEU A 75 14.87 -5.94 17.97
N SER A 76 14.65 -7.12 18.55
CA SER A 76 15.26 -8.36 18.04
C SER A 76 14.65 -8.77 16.70
N ARG A 77 15.53 -9.11 15.74
CA ARG A 77 15.08 -9.71 14.46
C ARG A 77 14.67 -11.17 14.58
N ALA A 78 15.25 -11.91 15.53
CA ALA A 78 15.01 -13.35 15.66
C ALA A 78 13.94 -13.70 16.71
N ASP A 79 13.55 -12.76 17.52
CA ASP A 79 12.56 -12.90 18.61
C ASP A 79 11.85 -11.56 18.79
N PHE A 80 11.02 -11.20 17.80
CA PHE A 80 10.30 -9.95 17.80
C PHE A 80 9.20 -9.99 18.90
N PRO A 81 9.17 -9.00 19.80
CA PRO A 81 8.36 -9.09 21.02
C PRO A 81 6.87 -8.74 20.83
N GLY A 82 6.27 -9.10 19.70
CA GLY A 82 4.88 -8.79 19.41
C GLY A 82 4.29 -9.58 18.26
N PRO A 83 2.99 -9.46 18.02
CA PRO A 83 2.30 -10.09 16.89
C PRO A 83 2.66 -9.45 15.56
N LEU A 84 2.36 -10.19 14.47
CA LEU A 84 2.55 -9.78 13.09
C LEU A 84 1.21 -9.59 12.39
N PHE A 85 1.00 -8.42 11.78
CA PHE A 85 -0.13 -8.09 10.92
C PHE A 85 0.38 -7.82 9.50
N VAL A 86 -0.02 -8.65 8.54
CA VAL A 86 0.43 -8.55 7.15
C VAL A 86 -0.75 -8.29 6.22
N ALA A 87 -0.74 -7.14 5.57
CA ALA A 87 -1.59 -6.86 4.43
C ALA A 87 -0.94 -7.43 3.17
N THR A 88 -1.66 -8.32 2.49
CA THR A 88 -1.18 -8.99 1.28
C THR A 88 -2.35 -9.24 0.32
N PRO A 89 -2.11 -9.22 -1.00
CA PRO A 89 -3.15 -9.62 -1.93
C PRO A 89 -3.48 -11.12 -1.77
N PRO A 90 -4.69 -11.55 -2.16
CA PRO A 90 -4.96 -12.97 -2.30
C PRO A 90 -3.96 -13.61 -3.26
N ALA A 91 -3.26 -14.63 -2.80
CA ALA A 91 -2.27 -15.32 -3.62
C ALA A 91 -2.93 -16.06 -4.78
N GLU A 92 -2.31 -16.01 -5.95
CA GLU A 92 -2.80 -16.67 -7.16
C GLU A 92 -1.72 -17.55 -7.77
N ILE A 93 -2.13 -18.70 -8.29
CA ILE A 93 -1.25 -19.54 -9.11
C ILE A 93 -1.18 -18.88 -10.49
N GLU A 94 -0.03 -18.35 -10.86
CA GLU A 94 0.20 -17.68 -12.14
C GLU A 94 0.12 -18.67 -13.31
N TRP A 95 -0.13 -18.13 -14.53
CA TRP A 95 -0.27 -18.94 -15.75
C TRP A 95 0.91 -19.88 -15.97
N GLN A 96 2.13 -19.44 -15.74
CA GLN A 96 3.33 -20.24 -15.93
C GLN A 96 3.37 -21.46 -14.99
N GLU A 97 2.97 -21.29 -13.74
CA GLU A 97 2.85 -22.36 -12.75
C GLU A 97 1.70 -23.32 -13.09
N ARG A 98 0.54 -22.77 -13.49
CA ARG A 98 -0.60 -23.59 -13.98
C ARG A 98 -0.18 -24.43 -15.18
N ARG A 99 0.56 -23.84 -16.12
CA ARG A 99 1.08 -24.55 -17.30
C ARG A 99 1.97 -25.70 -16.90
N ARG A 100 2.90 -25.54 -15.97
CA ARG A 100 3.74 -26.63 -15.43
C ARG A 100 2.87 -27.78 -14.89
N ILE A 101 1.81 -27.47 -14.15
CA ILE A 101 0.87 -28.49 -13.64
C ILE A 101 0.14 -29.20 -14.78
N TYR A 102 -0.26 -28.49 -15.83
CA TYR A 102 -0.96 -29.07 -17.00
C TYR A 102 -0.02 -29.84 -17.94
N GLU A 103 1.26 -29.53 -17.99
CA GLU A 103 2.24 -30.21 -18.84
C GLU A 103 2.75 -31.54 -18.25
N VAL A 104 2.43 -31.85 -17.00
CA VAL A 104 2.76 -33.17 -16.42
C VAL A 104 2.13 -34.27 -17.26
N ARG A 105 2.95 -35.18 -17.81
CA ARG A 105 2.45 -36.32 -18.59
C ARG A 105 1.55 -37.19 -17.73
N ASP A 106 0.38 -37.47 -18.23
CA ASP A 106 -0.59 -38.34 -17.58
C ASP A 106 -0.65 -39.71 -18.30
N GLU A 107 0.10 -40.67 -17.75
CA GLU A 107 0.14 -42.05 -18.28
C GLU A 107 -1.20 -42.79 -18.15
N LYS A 108 -2.11 -42.30 -17.30
CA LYS A 108 -3.42 -42.95 -17.06
C LYS A 108 -4.57 -42.36 -17.87
N GLY A 109 -4.32 -41.32 -18.70
CA GLY A 109 -5.33 -40.70 -19.57
C GLY A 109 -6.44 -39.93 -18.84
N ASP A 110 -6.28 -39.60 -17.57
CA ASP A 110 -7.23 -38.78 -16.83
C ASP A 110 -7.33 -37.36 -17.37
N ARG A 111 -8.53 -36.79 -17.36
CA ARG A 111 -8.79 -35.42 -17.82
C ARG A 111 -9.43 -34.57 -16.71
N GLY A 112 -9.30 -33.26 -16.85
CA GLY A 112 -9.95 -32.28 -15.99
C GLY A 112 -9.56 -32.43 -14.51
N TYR A 113 -10.54 -32.40 -13.62
CA TYR A 113 -10.32 -32.40 -12.17
C TYR A 113 -9.61 -33.65 -11.63
N ARG A 114 -9.85 -34.83 -12.23
CA ARG A 114 -9.17 -36.08 -11.81
C ARG A 114 -7.67 -35.99 -12.04
N ARG A 115 -7.25 -35.48 -13.20
CA ARG A 115 -5.85 -35.22 -13.51
C ARG A 115 -5.22 -34.21 -12.53
N LEU A 116 -5.88 -33.06 -12.32
CA LEU A 116 -5.41 -32.03 -11.40
C LEU A 116 -5.24 -32.59 -9.98
N SER A 117 -6.23 -33.33 -9.47
CA SER A 117 -6.19 -33.95 -8.15
C SER A 117 -5.03 -34.95 -8.00
N ARG A 118 -4.73 -35.71 -9.05
CA ARG A 118 -3.61 -36.65 -9.02
C ARG A 118 -2.26 -35.91 -9.01
N VAL A 119 -2.11 -34.95 -9.90
CA VAL A 119 -0.91 -34.12 -9.97
C VAL A 119 -0.68 -33.41 -8.64
N ALA A 120 -1.72 -32.83 -8.06
CA ALA A 120 -1.61 -32.20 -6.74
C ALA A 120 -1.18 -33.18 -5.63
N ARG A 121 -1.61 -34.46 -5.71
CA ARG A 121 -1.24 -35.50 -4.73
C ARG A 121 0.14 -36.11 -4.97
N SER A 122 0.79 -35.89 -6.11
CA SER A 122 2.14 -36.40 -6.36
C SER A 122 3.17 -35.80 -5.40
N GLY A 123 2.92 -34.61 -4.90
CA GLY A 123 3.82 -33.85 -4.04
C GLY A 123 4.82 -32.99 -4.81
N ASP A 124 4.86 -33.05 -6.13
CA ASP A 124 5.82 -32.34 -6.98
C ASP A 124 5.57 -30.82 -7.04
N PHE A 125 4.38 -30.35 -6.61
CA PHE A 125 3.95 -28.97 -6.63
C PHE A 125 3.57 -28.46 -5.23
N ARG A 126 4.20 -28.99 -4.18
CA ARG A 126 3.95 -28.54 -2.79
C ARG A 126 4.37 -27.11 -2.56
N ASP A 127 5.42 -26.65 -3.23
CA ASP A 127 5.86 -25.26 -3.20
C ASP A 127 4.80 -24.29 -3.73
N ILE A 128 4.22 -24.60 -4.90
CA ILE A 128 3.13 -23.79 -5.46
C ILE A 128 1.90 -23.80 -4.53
N ALA A 129 1.52 -24.97 -4.00
CA ALA A 129 0.38 -25.08 -3.08
C ALA A 129 0.61 -24.28 -1.79
N ARG A 130 1.82 -24.28 -1.24
CA ARG A 130 2.18 -23.50 -0.07
C ARG A 130 2.17 -21.99 -0.40
N ASP A 131 2.87 -21.58 -1.44
CA ASP A 131 3.06 -20.19 -1.80
C ASP A 131 1.74 -19.51 -2.26
N SER A 132 0.74 -20.30 -2.68
CA SER A 132 -0.60 -19.82 -3.05
C SER A 132 -1.59 -19.73 -1.88
N GLN A 133 -1.21 -20.07 -0.66
CA GLN A 133 -2.05 -19.88 0.51
C GLN A 133 -2.02 -18.42 0.96
N PHE A 134 -3.18 -17.88 1.37
CA PHE A 134 -3.27 -16.48 1.83
C PHE A 134 -2.40 -16.19 3.06
N ALA A 135 -2.19 -17.19 3.92
CA ALA A 135 -1.36 -17.08 5.10
C ALA A 135 0.15 -17.19 4.85
N SER A 136 0.58 -17.62 3.64
CA SER A 136 1.98 -18.04 3.41
C SER A 136 3.01 -16.94 3.68
N VAL A 137 2.69 -15.69 3.31
CA VAL A 137 3.59 -14.55 3.57
C VAL A 137 3.71 -14.30 5.07
N ALA A 138 2.60 -14.27 5.78
CA ALA A 138 2.58 -14.00 7.22
C ALA A 138 3.25 -15.13 8.02
N GLU A 139 2.99 -16.39 7.67
CA GLU A 139 3.64 -17.55 8.31
C GLU A 139 5.15 -17.56 8.08
N HIS A 140 5.60 -17.25 6.87
CA HIS A 140 7.03 -17.16 6.56
C HIS A 140 7.71 -16.09 7.40
N LEU A 141 7.17 -14.88 7.42
CA LEU A 141 7.73 -13.76 8.17
C LEU A 141 7.67 -13.97 9.69
N ALA A 142 6.57 -14.57 10.19
CA ALA A 142 6.46 -14.92 11.61
C ALA A 142 7.54 -15.90 12.04
N ASN A 143 7.80 -16.92 11.23
CA ASN A 143 8.89 -17.88 11.51
C ASN A 143 10.27 -17.22 11.41
N GLN A 144 10.47 -16.31 10.46
CA GLN A 144 11.74 -15.63 10.26
C GLN A 144 12.07 -14.67 11.40
N PHE A 145 11.09 -13.90 11.85
CA PHE A 145 11.29 -12.87 12.87
C PHE A 145 10.92 -13.32 14.30
N GLY A 146 10.46 -14.56 14.48
CA GLY A 146 10.08 -15.08 15.78
C GLY A 146 8.96 -14.27 16.45
N THR A 147 7.97 -13.80 15.67
CA THR A 147 6.87 -12.98 16.19
C THR A 147 5.96 -13.77 17.14
N GLN A 148 5.33 -13.08 18.09
CA GLN A 148 4.51 -13.72 19.10
C GLN A 148 3.09 -14.02 18.60
N GLY A 149 2.54 -15.15 19.03
CA GLY A 149 1.18 -15.56 18.66
C GLY A 149 1.04 -16.02 17.20
N LEU A 150 -0.20 -16.11 16.73
CA LEU A 150 -0.50 -16.43 15.34
C LEU A 150 -0.40 -15.16 14.50
N PRO A 151 0.26 -15.23 13.33
CA PRO A 151 0.32 -14.08 12.43
C PRO A 151 -1.04 -13.85 11.75
N TYR A 152 -1.36 -12.58 11.48
CA TYR A 152 -2.59 -12.18 10.82
C TYR A 152 -2.32 -11.80 9.37
N SER A 153 -3.02 -12.45 8.42
CA SER A 153 -3.08 -12.01 7.03
C SER A 153 -4.39 -11.25 6.80
N VAL A 154 -4.30 -10.03 6.26
CA VAL A 154 -5.47 -9.20 6.01
C VAL A 154 -5.55 -8.77 4.55
N SER A 155 -6.78 -8.65 4.02
CA SER A 155 -7.04 -8.14 2.68
C SER A 155 -8.32 -7.33 2.67
N THR A 156 -8.18 -6.03 2.57
CA THR A 156 -9.24 -5.03 2.41
C THR A 156 -8.97 -4.20 1.15
N ALA A 157 -8.61 -4.90 0.07
CA ALA A 157 -8.17 -4.33 -1.20
C ALA A 157 -7.08 -3.24 -1.00
N CYS A 158 -7.26 -2.04 -1.57
CA CYS A 158 -6.25 -0.99 -1.48
C CYS A 158 -6.10 -0.38 -0.07
N ALA A 159 -7.03 -0.65 0.85
CA ALA A 159 -6.95 -0.20 2.24
C ALA A 159 -6.18 -1.17 3.15
N SER A 160 -5.77 -2.34 2.65
CA SER A 160 -5.18 -3.43 3.45
C SER A 160 -4.01 -2.98 4.32
N GLY A 161 -3.07 -2.19 3.77
CA GLY A 161 -1.91 -1.71 4.50
C GLY A 161 -2.28 -0.83 5.70
N ALA A 162 -3.25 0.05 5.54
CA ALA A 162 -3.79 0.86 6.63
C ALA A 162 -4.55 0.01 7.65
N THR A 163 -5.31 -1.01 7.20
CA THR A 163 -5.99 -1.97 8.10
C THR A 163 -4.98 -2.75 8.94
N ALA A 164 -3.85 -3.18 8.39
CA ALA A 164 -2.82 -3.88 9.16
C ALA A 164 -2.24 -2.99 10.28
N ILE A 165 -2.03 -1.70 10.00
CA ILE A 165 -1.60 -0.71 11.00
C ILE A 165 -2.68 -0.51 12.06
N GLN A 166 -3.94 -0.32 11.65
CA GLN A 166 -5.08 -0.17 12.57
C GLN A 166 -5.17 -1.35 13.54
N LEU A 167 -5.08 -2.59 13.05
CA LEU A 167 -5.13 -3.79 13.89
C LEU A 167 -4.00 -3.84 14.91
N GLY A 168 -2.79 -3.44 14.51
CA GLY A 168 -1.65 -3.32 15.42
C GLY A 168 -1.87 -2.27 16.52
N VAL A 169 -2.40 -1.09 16.12
CA VAL A 169 -2.77 -0.03 17.08
C VAL A 169 -3.83 -0.53 18.07
N GLU A 170 -4.87 -1.19 17.59
CA GLU A 170 -5.94 -1.72 18.42
C GLU A 170 -5.45 -2.80 19.38
N ALA A 171 -4.57 -3.70 18.96
CA ALA A 171 -3.98 -4.72 19.82
C ALA A 171 -3.18 -4.08 20.98
N ILE A 172 -2.38 -3.05 20.68
CA ILE A 172 -1.63 -2.31 21.69
C ILE A 172 -2.57 -1.56 22.66
N ARG A 173 -3.58 -0.84 22.13
CA ARG A 173 -4.55 -0.08 22.94
C ARG A 173 -5.39 -0.97 23.86
N ARG A 174 -5.69 -2.20 23.43
CA ARG A 174 -6.39 -3.20 24.29
C ARG A 174 -5.47 -3.86 25.32
N GLY A 175 -4.18 -3.54 25.32
CA GLY A 175 -3.20 -4.15 26.24
C GLY A 175 -2.89 -5.63 25.93
N GLU A 176 -3.14 -6.07 24.69
CA GLU A 176 -2.82 -7.44 24.26
C GLU A 176 -1.31 -7.60 24.01
N THR A 177 -0.63 -6.51 23.66
CA THR A 177 0.80 -6.46 23.40
C THR A 177 1.35 -5.06 23.61
N GLU A 178 2.66 -4.96 23.86
CA GLU A 178 3.37 -3.66 23.91
C GLU A 178 3.94 -3.25 22.55
N SER A 179 4.07 -4.18 21.60
CA SER A 179 4.60 -3.90 20.29
C SER A 179 3.92 -4.74 19.21
N ALA A 180 3.93 -4.28 17.95
CA ALA A 180 3.39 -4.99 16.81
C ALA A 180 4.22 -4.70 15.55
N LEU A 181 4.41 -5.71 14.70
CA LEU A 181 4.98 -5.56 13.38
C LEU A 181 3.85 -5.50 12.35
N CYS A 182 3.68 -4.35 11.68
CA CYS A 182 2.64 -4.11 10.69
C CYS A 182 3.27 -3.95 9.31
N ILE A 183 2.88 -4.78 8.35
CA ILE A 183 3.45 -4.81 7.00
C ILE A 183 2.33 -4.74 5.97
N GLY A 184 2.50 -3.91 4.97
CA GLY A 184 1.72 -3.97 3.72
C GLY A 184 2.64 -4.33 2.56
N THR A 185 2.28 -5.34 1.76
CA THR A 185 3.11 -5.81 0.65
C THR A 185 2.24 -6.26 -0.52
N ASP A 186 2.71 -6.02 -1.75
CA ASP A 186 2.00 -6.41 -2.96
C ASP A 186 2.96 -6.54 -4.16
N SER A 187 2.84 -7.61 -4.92
CA SER A 187 3.47 -7.83 -6.21
C SER A 187 2.48 -8.31 -7.26
N SER A 188 1.32 -7.67 -7.34
CA SER A 188 0.28 -8.03 -8.32
C SER A 188 0.61 -7.61 -9.75
N VAL A 189 1.82 -7.10 -10.04
CA VAL A 189 2.25 -6.82 -11.42
C VAL A 189 2.55 -8.13 -12.14
N GLN A 190 1.50 -8.79 -12.58
CA GLN A 190 1.48 -10.06 -13.30
C GLN A 190 0.38 -10.06 -14.38
N LEU A 191 0.49 -10.98 -15.35
CA LEU A 191 -0.37 -11.01 -16.53
C LEU A 191 -1.86 -11.07 -16.17
N GLU A 192 -2.24 -11.99 -15.29
CA GLU A 192 -3.64 -12.22 -14.92
C GLU A 192 -4.27 -11.01 -14.22
N ALA A 193 -3.53 -10.36 -13.34
CA ALA A 193 -4.00 -9.17 -12.65
C ALA A 193 -4.14 -7.99 -13.62
N LEU A 194 -3.19 -7.78 -14.53
CA LEU A 194 -3.30 -6.75 -15.58
C LEU A 194 -4.53 -6.96 -16.46
N VAL A 195 -4.80 -8.20 -16.88
CA VAL A 195 -6.00 -8.52 -17.66
C VAL A 195 -7.27 -8.20 -16.87
N ARG A 196 -7.35 -8.62 -15.61
CA ARG A 196 -8.55 -8.37 -14.76
C ARG A 196 -8.81 -6.88 -14.54
N PHE A 197 -7.80 -6.10 -14.18
CA PHE A 197 -7.96 -4.66 -14.00
C PHE A 197 -8.23 -3.93 -15.32
N SER A 198 -7.70 -4.42 -16.45
CA SER A 198 -8.04 -3.91 -17.79
C SER A 198 -9.50 -4.14 -18.14
N LEU A 199 -10.08 -5.28 -17.75
CA LEU A 199 -11.51 -5.57 -17.93
C LEU A 199 -12.41 -4.65 -17.09
N LEU A 200 -11.91 -4.14 -15.98
CA LEU A 200 -12.60 -3.13 -15.16
C LEU A 200 -12.42 -1.70 -15.71
N SER A 201 -11.64 -1.51 -16.77
CA SER A 201 -11.26 -0.20 -17.31
C SER A 201 -10.66 0.74 -16.24
N ALA A 202 -9.90 0.16 -15.30
CA ALA A 202 -9.35 0.88 -14.16
C ALA A 202 -7.90 1.32 -14.37
N LEU A 203 -7.20 0.73 -15.36
CA LEU A 203 -5.79 1.01 -15.63
C LEU A 203 -5.61 2.10 -16.68
N SER A 204 -4.58 2.94 -16.49
CA SER A 204 -4.10 3.86 -17.50
C SER A 204 -3.61 3.11 -18.74
N THR A 205 -3.88 3.65 -19.90
CA THR A 205 -3.44 3.13 -21.20
C THR A 205 -2.37 4.00 -21.86
N ARG A 206 -1.75 4.93 -21.13
CA ARG A 206 -0.69 5.83 -21.61
C ARG A 206 0.66 5.13 -21.69
N ASN A 207 0.74 4.09 -22.52
CA ASN A 207 1.91 3.22 -22.62
C ASN A 207 3.14 3.92 -23.21
N GLU A 208 2.95 4.92 -24.07
CA GLU A 208 4.03 5.61 -24.79
C GLU A 208 4.89 6.48 -23.87
N THR A 209 4.31 6.97 -22.79
CA THR A 209 4.99 7.84 -21.83
C THR A 209 4.76 7.34 -20.39
N PRO A 210 5.41 6.22 -19.99
CA PRO A 210 5.15 5.58 -18.69
C PRO A 210 5.22 6.53 -17.51
N GLN A 211 6.23 7.40 -17.48
CA GLN A 211 6.50 8.31 -16.36
C GLN A 211 5.38 9.37 -16.17
N THR A 212 4.59 9.64 -17.21
CA THR A 212 3.50 10.63 -17.16
C THR A 212 2.11 9.99 -17.10
N ALA A 213 2.02 8.65 -16.97
CA ALA A 213 0.76 7.93 -17.00
C ALA A 213 -0.06 8.10 -15.74
N SER A 214 0.57 8.03 -14.55
CA SER A 214 -0.08 8.30 -13.27
C SER A 214 -0.09 9.82 -13.02
N ARG A 215 -1.30 10.41 -13.03
CA ARG A 215 -1.51 11.86 -12.95
C ARG A 215 -2.71 12.23 -12.07
N PRO A 216 -2.61 11.97 -10.75
CA PRO A 216 -3.70 12.25 -9.82
C PRO A 216 -4.17 13.71 -9.90
N PHE A 217 -5.48 13.90 -9.84
CA PHE A 217 -6.14 15.21 -9.83
C PHE A 217 -5.91 16.05 -11.11
N SER A 218 -5.37 15.45 -12.17
CA SER A 218 -5.23 16.06 -13.48
C SER A 218 -6.47 15.79 -14.34
N ARG A 219 -6.85 16.74 -15.20
CA ARG A 219 -8.00 16.62 -16.12
C ARG A 219 -7.89 15.40 -17.04
N GLY A 220 -6.66 15.10 -17.49
CA GLY A 220 -6.40 14.02 -18.43
C GLY A 220 -6.13 12.65 -17.80
N ARG A 221 -6.46 12.43 -16.51
CA ARG A 221 -6.32 11.13 -15.85
C ARG A 221 -7.24 10.08 -16.47
N ASP A 222 -6.74 8.87 -16.69
CA ASP A 222 -7.47 7.80 -17.38
C ASP A 222 -7.46 6.44 -16.65
N GLY A 223 -6.84 6.38 -15.48
CA GLY A 223 -6.73 5.17 -14.68
C GLY A 223 -5.47 5.14 -13.84
N PHE A 224 -5.37 4.17 -12.93
CA PHE A 224 -4.17 3.99 -12.14
C PHE A 224 -3.10 3.17 -12.89
N VAL A 225 -1.86 3.29 -12.46
CA VAL A 225 -0.76 2.41 -12.91
C VAL A 225 -0.47 1.43 -11.80
N MET A 226 -0.55 0.12 -12.07
CA MET A 226 -0.19 -0.90 -11.09
C MET A 226 1.27 -0.80 -10.66
N ALA A 227 1.53 -1.04 -9.40
CA ALA A 227 2.90 -1.05 -8.87
C ALA A 227 3.10 -2.15 -7.82
N GLU A 228 4.35 -2.46 -7.59
CA GLU A 228 4.82 -3.36 -6.53
C GLU A 228 5.44 -2.56 -5.40
N GLY A 229 5.43 -3.14 -4.20
CA GLY A 229 6.13 -2.56 -3.07
C GLY A 229 5.78 -3.20 -1.73
N ALA A 230 6.46 -2.73 -0.72
CA ALA A 230 6.19 -3.04 0.69
C ALA A 230 6.50 -1.84 1.58
N GLY A 231 5.66 -1.67 2.61
CA GLY A 231 5.91 -0.77 3.73
C GLY A 231 5.80 -1.55 5.04
N ALA A 232 6.66 -1.27 6.00
CA ALA A 232 6.65 -1.90 7.30
C ALA A 232 6.83 -0.88 8.42
N LEU A 233 6.05 -1.04 9.48
CA LEU A 233 6.15 -0.26 10.70
C LEU A 233 6.26 -1.19 11.91
N VAL A 234 7.17 -0.86 12.80
CA VAL A 234 7.18 -1.34 14.17
C VAL A 234 6.38 -0.34 15.00
N LEU A 235 5.25 -0.78 15.51
CA LEU A 235 4.44 -0.04 16.46
C LEU A 235 4.81 -0.46 17.87
N GLU A 236 4.74 0.48 18.80
CA GLU A 236 5.03 0.24 20.20
C GLU A 236 4.17 1.16 21.09
N SER A 237 3.76 0.69 22.26
CA SER A 237 3.12 1.58 23.21
C SER A 237 4.08 2.71 23.58
N LEU A 238 3.55 3.93 23.75
CA LEU A 238 4.38 5.08 24.12
C LEU A 238 5.14 4.83 25.42
N GLN A 239 4.50 4.16 26.38
CA GLN A 239 5.12 3.83 27.66
C GLN A 239 6.34 2.92 27.46
N SER A 240 6.23 1.86 26.68
CA SER A 240 7.34 0.94 26.38
C SER A 240 8.46 1.64 25.62
N ALA A 241 8.11 2.40 24.57
CA ALA A 241 9.09 3.13 23.77
C ALA A 241 9.91 4.13 24.59
N VAL A 242 9.25 4.91 25.45
CA VAL A 242 9.93 5.86 26.37
C VAL A 242 10.77 5.11 27.39
N ALA A 243 10.27 4.01 27.99
CA ALA A 243 11.00 3.25 29.01
C ALA A 243 12.32 2.65 28.51
N ARG A 244 12.43 2.34 27.22
CA ARG A 244 13.67 1.82 26.60
C ARG A 244 14.46 2.84 25.80
N ASP A 245 14.13 4.12 25.91
CA ASP A 245 14.79 5.22 25.17
C ASP A 245 14.80 4.99 23.65
N ALA A 246 13.63 4.60 23.12
CA ALA A 246 13.48 4.37 21.68
C ALA A 246 13.45 5.68 20.90
N ALA A 247 13.98 5.65 19.68
CA ALA A 247 13.80 6.74 18.73
C ALA A 247 12.35 6.73 18.19
N ILE A 248 11.48 7.57 18.76
CA ILE A 248 10.08 7.67 18.35
C ILE A 248 9.99 8.51 17.09
N LEU A 249 9.60 7.89 15.98
CA LEU A 249 9.53 8.52 14.66
C LEU A 249 8.26 9.36 14.46
N GLY A 250 7.20 9.03 15.19
CA GLY A 250 5.89 9.65 15.19
C GLY A 250 4.86 8.79 15.90
N LEU A 251 3.61 9.22 15.86
CA LEU A 251 2.49 8.58 16.55
C LEU A 251 1.41 8.21 15.54
N ILE A 252 0.82 7.03 15.64
CA ILE A 252 -0.49 6.76 15.01
C ILE A 252 -1.54 7.24 16.01
N ARG A 253 -2.05 8.45 15.80
CA ARG A 253 -2.96 9.12 16.73
C ARG A 253 -4.38 8.60 16.63
N GLY A 254 -4.84 8.33 15.40
CA GLY A 254 -6.20 7.86 15.16
C GLY A 254 -6.30 6.99 13.93
N CYS A 255 -7.27 6.07 13.98
CA CYS A 255 -7.64 5.18 12.89
C CYS A 255 -9.15 5.28 12.69
N GLY A 256 -9.60 5.41 11.45
CA GLY A 256 -11.01 5.43 11.11
C GLY A 256 -11.29 4.53 9.92
N GLU A 257 -12.29 3.67 10.09
CA GLU A 257 -12.74 2.75 9.04
C GLU A 257 -14.24 2.88 8.82
N MET A 258 -14.65 2.84 7.55
CA MET A 258 -16.06 2.74 7.19
C MET A 258 -16.25 2.04 5.85
N ALA A 259 -17.10 1.02 5.83
CA ALA A 259 -17.45 0.30 4.62
C ALA A 259 -18.48 1.04 3.77
N ASP A 260 -18.30 1.02 2.45
CA ASP A 260 -19.24 1.50 1.45
C ASP A 260 -19.96 0.27 0.84
N ASP A 261 -21.27 0.25 0.86
CA ASP A 261 -22.11 -0.85 0.37
C ASP A 261 -22.72 -0.58 -1.02
N TYR A 262 -22.27 0.49 -1.68
CA TYR A 262 -22.91 0.98 -2.92
C TYR A 262 -22.52 0.16 -4.15
N HIS A 263 -21.22 0.01 -4.42
CA HIS A 263 -20.73 -0.65 -5.63
C HIS A 263 -19.33 -1.22 -5.45
N ARG A 264 -19.00 -2.32 -6.17
CA ARG A 264 -17.70 -3.00 -6.06
C ARG A 264 -16.48 -2.15 -6.45
N THR A 265 -16.63 -1.09 -7.27
CA THR A 265 -15.53 -0.26 -7.78
C THR A 265 -15.82 1.23 -7.78
N ARG A 266 -16.98 1.66 -7.29
CA ARG A 266 -17.38 3.06 -7.20
C ARG A 266 -17.80 3.39 -5.79
N SER A 267 -17.42 4.56 -5.33
CA SER A 267 -17.89 5.08 -4.06
C SER A 267 -19.35 5.57 -4.16
N LYS A 268 -20.04 5.55 -3.04
CA LYS A 268 -21.38 6.13 -2.94
C LYS A 268 -21.32 7.61 -3.34
N PRO A 269 -22.24 8.09 -4.19
CA PRO A 269 -22.16 9.43 -4.78
C PRO A 269 -22.15 10.58 -3.77
N ASP A 270 -22.67 10.37 -2.57
CA ASP A 270 -22.64 11.35 -1.48
C ASP A 270 -21.32 11.34 -0.66
N GLY A 271 -20.41 10.42 -0.93
CA GLY A 271 -19.14 10.27 -0.23
C GLY A 271 -19.24 9.83 1.23
N SER A 272 -20.43 9.46 1.71
CA SER A 272 -20.68 9.25 3.14
C SER A 272 -19.74 8.26 3.80
N ALA A 273 -19.33 7.19 3.12
CA ALA A 273 -18.40 6.20 3.67
C ALA A 273 -16.98 6.75 3.81
N ILE A 274 -16.49 7.47 2.80
CA ILE A 274 -15.15 8.10 2.82
C ILE A 274 -15.13 9.20 3.88
N ILE A 275 -16.15 10.08 3.90
CA ILE A 275 -16.31 11.14 4.90
C ILE A 275 -16.33 10.53 6.32
N GLY A 276 -17.12 9.47 6.52
CA GLY A 276 -17.21 8.80 7.81
C GLY A 276 -15.92 8.16 8.27
N ALA A 277 -15.10 7.58 7.35
CA ALA A 277 -13.79 7.07 7.70
C ALA A 277 -12.84 8.18 8.16
N MET A 278 -12.81 9.32 7.44
CA MET A 278 -12.00 10.49 7.83
C MET A 278 -12.42 11.04 9.19
N GLN A 279 -13.72 11.24 9.41
CA GLN A 279 -14.23 11.76 10.68
C GLN A 279 -13.90 10.84 11.86
N ARG A 280 -14.09 9.53 11.69
CA ARG A 280 -13.71 8.56 12.72
C ARG A 280 -12.22 8.58 13.05
N ALA A 281 -11.36 8.79 12.05
CA ALA A 281 -9.92 8.89 12.29
C ALA A 281 -9.58 10.17 13.08
N LEU A 282 -10.24 11.29 12.80
CA LEU A 282 -10.09 12.55 13.53
C LEU A 282 -10.63 12.44 14.95
N ASP A 283 -11.82 11.86 15.12
CA ASP A 283 -12.44 11.62 16.43
C ASP A 283 -11.56 10.72 17.31
N ASP A 284 -11.04 9.63 16.73
CA ASP A 284 -10.15 8.69 17.43
C ASP A 284 -8.80 9.35 17.81
N ALA A 285 -8.32 10.29 16.99
CA ALA A 285 -7.14 11.10 17.27
C ALA A 285 -7.42 12.23 18.28
N CYS A 286 -8.68 12.51 18.62
CA CYS A 286 -9.11 13.63 19.44
C CYS A 286 -8.59 14.99 18.91
N ILE A 287 -8.69 15.23 17.58
CA ILE A 287 -8.29 16.48 16.92
C ILE A 287 -9.36 16.96 15.96
N ASP A 288 -9.38 18.27 15.73
CA ASP A 288 -10.24 18.89 14.73
C ASP A 288 -9.66 18.83 13.33
N PRO A 289 -10.47 18.92 12.26
CA PRO A 289 -9.95 19.05 10.89
C PRO A 289 -8.97 20.22 10.73
N SER A 290 -9.10 21.28 11.55
CA SER A 290 -8.18 22.43 11.57
C SER A 290 -6.74 22.07 12.01
N ASP A 291 -6.55 20.96 12.70
CA ASP A 291 -5.24 20.53 13.18
C ASP A 291 -4.44 19.71 12.15
N ILE A 292 -5.06 19.29 11.04
CA ILE A 292 -4.38 18.59 9.97
C ILE A 292 -3.58 19.58 9.11
N ASP A 293 -2.29 19.32 8.95
CA ASP A 293 -1.36 20.17 8.20
C ASP A 293 -1.12 19.67 6.77
N TYR A 294 -1.39 18.39 6.50
CA TYR A 294 -1.16 17.75 5.22
C TYR A 294 -2.06 16.52 5.04
N VAL A 295 -2.52 16.31 3.81
CA VAL A 295 -3.23 15.10 3.39
C VAL A 295 -2.35 14.28 2.45
N ASN A 296 -1.99 13.07 2.86
CA ASN A 296 -1.43 12.06 1.97
C ASN A 296 -2.62 11.34 1.33
N ALA A 297 -2.94 11.75 0.12
CA ALA A 297 -4.17 11.35 -0.55
C ALA A 297 -4.09 9.93 -1.11
N HIS A 298 -5.24 9.27 -1.18
CA HIS A 298 -5.35 8.03 -1.94
C HIS A 298 -5.01 8.27 -3.42
N GLY A 299 -5.53 9.33 -4.04
CA GLY A 299 -5.08 9.92 -5.30
C GLY A 299 -4.58 8.94 -6.34
N THR A 300 -5.48 8.09 -6.88
CA THR A 300 -5.09 6.96 -7.75
C THR A 300 -4.93 7.33 -9.22
N SER A 301 -5.22 8.56 -9.63
CA SER A 301 -5.27 8.94 -11.05
C SER A 301 -6.46 8.31 -11.80
N THR A 302 -7.47 7.82 -11.08
CA THR A 302 -8.72 7.39 -11.70
C THR A 302 -9.75 8.53 -11.68
N PRO A 303 -10.57 8.66 -12.73
CA PRO A 303 -11.61 9.70 -12.75
C PRO A 303 -12.55 9.64 -11.54
N GLU A 304 -12.92 8.44 -11.13
CA GLU A 304 -13.86 8.22 -10.02
C GLU A 304 -13.26 8.54 -8.65
N ASN A 305 -12.12 7.93 -8.32
CA ASN A 305 -11.53 8.11 -7.00
C ASN A 305 -11.19 9.58 -6.72
N ASP A 306 -10.48 10.22 -7.65
CA ASP A 306 -9.94 11.55 -7.41
C ASP A 306 -11.06 12.59 -7.24
N LYS A 307 -12.19 12.40 -7.96
CA LYS A 307 -13.40 13.19 -7.79
C LYS A 307 -14.05 12.96 -6.43
N MET A 308 -14.21 11.69 -6.03
CA MET A 308 -14.86 11.34 -4.76
C MET A 308 -14.00 11.72 -3.56
N GLU A 309 -12.68 11.61 -3.67
CA GLU A 309 -11.76 12.07 -2.64
C GLU A 309 -11.83 13.58 -2.46
N PHE A 310 -11.84 14.36 -3.55
CA PHE A 310 -12.05 15.81 -3.48
C PHE A 310 -13.37 16.19 -2.84
N LEU A 311 -14.48 15.54 -3.24
CA LEU A 311 -15.80 15.75 -2.63
C LEU A 311 -15.76 15.50 -1.12
N SER A 312 -15.15 14.41 -0.71
CA SER A 312 -15.10 14.00 0.69
C SER A 312 -14.18 14.91 1.52
N LEU A 313 -13.02 15.29 0.97
CA LEU A 313 -12.13 16.28 1.60
C LEU A 313 -12.81 17.64 1.74
N SER A 314 -13.58 18.07 0.72
CA SER A 314 -14.35 19.32 0.77
C SER A 314 -15.40 19.31 1.88
N ALA A 315 -16.06 18.16 2.09
CA ALA A 315 -17.06 18.00 3.15
C ALA A 315 -16.42 18.04 4.56
N VAL A 316 -15.22 17.48 4.72
CA VAL A 316 -14.53 17.42 6.02
C VAL A 316 -13.82 18.72 6.35
N PHE A 317 -13.12 19.33 5.39
CA PHE A 317 -12.22 20.47 5.62
C PHE A 317 -12.83 21.84 5.26
N GLY A 318 -13.93 21.87 4.49
CA GLY A 318 -14.56 23.11 4.07
C GLY A 318 -13.57 24.08 3.39
N GLU A 319 -13.63 25.37 3.76
CA GLU A 319 -12.75 26.41 3.18
C GLU A 319 -11.25 26.18 3.44
N LYS A 320 -10.89 25.41 4.46
CA LYS A 320 -9.50 25.09 4.75
C LYS A 320 -8.85 24.30 3.60
N LEU A 321 -9.61 23.47 2.87
CA LEU A 321 -9.08 22.64 1.79
C LEU A 321 -8.34 23.44 0.73
N ALA A 322 -8.74 24.67 0.46
CA ALA A 322 -8.10 25.56 -0.50
C ALA A 322 -6.62 25.90 -0.14
N ARG A 323 -6.22 25.68 1.11
CA ARG A 323 -4.85 25.95 1.62
C ARG A 323 -4.21 24.76 2.31
N LEU A 324 -4.93 23.65 2.45
CA LEU A 324 -4.42 22.41 3.03
C LEU A 324 -3.62 21.67 1.95
N PRO A 325 -2.30 21.51 2.11
CA PRO A 325 -1.50 20.77 1.15
C PRO A 325 -1.99 19.33 1.01
N VAL A 326 -2.18 18.89 -0.23
CA VAL A 326 -2.56 17.52 -0.60
C VAL A 326 -1.54 16.99 -1.58
N SER A 327 -1.05 15.77 -1.43
CA SER A 327 -0.29 15.12 -2.49
C SER A 327 -0.51 13.62 -2.54
N SER A 328 -0.24 13.03 -3.70
CA SER A 328 -0.27 11.59 -3.92
C SER A 328 1.06 11.10 -4.49
N SER A 329 1.76 10.31 -3.70
CA SER A 329 2.99 9.61 -4.11
C SER A 329 2.76 8.61 -5.24
N LYS A 330 1.51 8.20 -5.48
CA LYS A 330 1.15 7.29 -6.59
C LYS A 330 1.43 7.88 -7.97
N SER A 331 1.56 9.20 -8.07
CA SER A 331 2.04 9.84 -9.30
C SER A 331 3.44 9.38 -9.70
N MET A 332 4.28 9.04 -8.71
CA MET A 332 5.68 8.64 -8.87
C MET A 332 5.87 7.13 -8.76
N ILE A 333 5.33 6.49 -7.73
CA ILE A 333 5.54 5.05 -7.47
C ILE A 333 4.55 4.15 -8.21
N GLY A 334 3.40 4.67 -8.65
CA GLY A 334 2.25 3.90 -9.07
C GLY A 334 1.40 3.43 -7.87
N HIS A 335 0.34 2.67 -8.12
CA HIS A 335 -0.56 2.15 -7.09
C HIS A 335 -0.14 0.77 -6.64
N THR A 336 0.39 0.66 -5.44
CA THR A 336 0.90 -0.58 -4.84
C THR A 336 -0.18 -1.43 -4.15
N LEU A 337 -1.45 -1.19 -4.48
CA LEU A 337 -2.63 -1.95 -4.05
C LEU A 337 -2.62 -2.24 -2.53
N SER A 338 -2.48 -3.52 -2.13
CA SER A 338 -2.51 -3.92 -0.72
C SER A 338 -1.39 -3.29 0.14
N ALA A 339 -0.29 -2.89 -0.48
CA ALA A 339 0.83 -2.25 0.22
C ALA A 339 0.64 -0.75 0.46
N SER A 340 -0.28 -0.08 -0.29
CA SER A 340 -0.37 1.39 -0.36
C SER A 340 -0.42 2.07 1.00
N GLY A 341 -1.35 1.68 1.87
CA GLY A 341 -1.54 2.36 3.15
C GLY A 341 -0.33 2.28 4.08
N ALA A 342 0.43 1.18 4.03
CA ALA A 342 1.65 1.04 4.83
C ALA A 342 2.81 1.89 4.24
N ILE A 343 2.97 1.89 2.92
CA ILE A 343 3.95 2.74 2.22
C ILE A 343 3.64 4.22 2.49
N GLU A 344 2.39 4.63 2.39
CA GLU A 344 1.93 5.99 2.59
C GLU A 344 2.07 6.44 4.06
N ALA A 345 1.91 5.54 5.03
CA ALA A 345 2.22 5.80 6.42
C ALA A 345 3.72 6.08 6.62
N VAL A 346 4.61 5.30 5.99
CA VAL A 346 6.06 5.56 6.02
C VAL A 346 6.39 6.91 5.37
N ILE A 347 5.80 7.22 4.21
CA ILE A 347 6.00 8.51 3.53
C ILE A 347 5.49 9.67 4.40
N SER A 348 4.37 9.50 5.11
CA SER A 348 3.83 10.51 6.03
C SER A 348 4.78 10.79 7.19
N LEU A 349 5.38 9.74 7.78
CA LEU A 349 6.41 9.87 8.82
C LEU A 349 7.66 10.60 8.29
N LEU A 350 8.15 10.23 7.12
CA LEU A 350 9.29 10.90 6.47
C LEU A 350 8.99 12.37 6.18
N THR A 351 7.77 12.69 5.72
CA THR A 351 7.30 14.06 5.49
C THR A 351 7.42 14.92 6.76
N MET A 352 6.96 14.40 7.89
CA MET A 352 7.05 15.09 9.17
C MET A 352 8.50 15.26 9.64
N GLN A 353 9.31 14.20 9.56
CA GLN A 353 10.71 14.24 10.01
C GLN A 353 11.57 15.18 9.18
N ARG A 354 11.39 15.17 7.88
CA ARG A 354 12.19 15.96 6.93
C ARG A 354 11.62 17.36 6.66
N SER A 355 10.40 17.65 7.16
CA SER A 355 9.70 18.93 6.94
C SER A 355 9.56 19.29 5.45
N VAL A 356 9.30 18.29 4.62
CA VAL A 356 9.13 18.44 3.17
C VAL A 356 7.96 17.54 2.71
N ILE A 357 7.03 18.12 1.98
CA ILE A 357 5.92 17.39 1.34
C ILE A 357 6.35 16.97 -0.07
N PRO A 358 6.34 15.66 -0.40
CA PRO A 358 6.60 15.20 -1.76
C PRO A 358 5.53 15.70 -2.74
N PRO A 359 5.87 15.93 -4.02
CA PRO A 359 4.91 16.44 -4.99
C PRO A 359 3.95 15.36 -5.49
N THR A 360 2.87 15.83 -6.11
CA THR A 360 2.09 15.09 -7.10
C THR A 360 2.58 15.52 -8.47
N ILE A 361 3.32 14.68 -9.17
CA ILE A 361 3.82 14.98 -10.53
C ILE A 361 2.75 14.75 -11.60
N ASN A 362 3.01 15.25 -12.81
CA ASN A 362 2.15 15.08 -14.00
C ASN A 362 0.80 15.82 -13.90
N ARG A 363 0.77 16.94 -13.18
CA ARG A 363 -0.42 17.79 -13.08
C ARG A 363 -0.35 18.99 -14.05
N ASP A 364 0.07 18.74 -15.28
CA ASP A 364 0.20 19.77 -16.33
C ASP A 364 -1.14 20.48 -16.62
N GLU A 365 -2.25 19.74 -16.54
CA GLU A 365 -3.60 20.22 -16.73
C GLU A 365 -4.44 19.96 -15.48
N PRO A 366 -4.48 20.85 -14.49
CA PRO A 366 -5.35 20.72 -13.33
C PRO A 366 -6.80 20.50 -13.72
N ASP A 367 -7.49 19.57 -13.03
CA ASP A 367 -8.92 19.39 -13.24
C ASP A 367 -9.68 20.60 -12.66
N PRO A 368 -10.43 21.37 -13.46
CA PRO A 368 -11.14 22.55 -12.99
C PRO A 368 -12.27 22.23 -12.01
N GLU A 369 -12.70 20.97 -11.93
CA GLU A 369 -13.70 20.53 -10.92
C GLU A 369 -13.04 20.17 -9.56
N ILE A 370 -11.70 20.19 -9.46
CA ILE A 370 -10.95 19.82 -8.26
C ILE A 370 -10.15 21.02 -7.75
N GLU A 371 -10.82 21.84 -6.96
CA GLU A 371 -10.24 23.07 -6.39
C GLU A 371 -9.66 22.81 -4.99
N MET A 372 -8.39 22.33 -4.95
CA MET A 372 -7.63 22.12 -3.72
C MET A 372 -6.14 22.38 -3.92
N ASP A 373 -5.40 22.59 -2.83
CA ASP A 373 -3.95 22.84 -2.87
C ASP A 373 -3.17 21.54 -3.09
N VAL A 374 -3.23 21.00 -4.31
CA VAL A 374 -2.35 19.88 -4.70
C VAL A 374 -0.94 20.40 -4.87
N VAL A 375 0.03 19.83 -4.13
CA VAL A 375 1.45 20.17 -4.26
C VAL A 375 1.96 19.67 -5.61
N PRO A 376 2.15 20.55 -6.64
CA PRO A 376 2.43 20.08 -7.99
C PRO A 376 3.93 19.99 -8.27
N ASP A 377 4.36 18.96 -8.97
CA ASP A 377 5.65 18.77 -9.63
C ASP A 377 6.94 18.97 -8.80
N HIS A 378 6.91 19.85 -7.82
CA HIS A 378 8.05 20.12 -6.93
C HIS A 378 7.68 19.96 -5.46
N SER A 379 8.56 19.36 -4.68
CA SER A 379 8.39 19.23 -3.23
C SER A 379 8.26 20.60 -2.56
N ARG A 380 7.50 20.64 -1.47
CA ARG A 380 7.23 21.86 -0.71
C ARG A 380 7.77 21.73 0.72
N SER A 381 8.63 22.67 1.15
CA SER A 381 9.02 22.76 2.55
C SER A 381 7.82 23.18 3.40
N ALA A 382 7.52 22.41 4.44
CA ALA A 382 6.42 22.67 5.36
C ALA A 382 6.67 22.01 6.71
N GLN A 383 6.33 22.72 7.79
CA GLN A 383 6.28 22.11 9.12
C GLN A 383 4.96 21.33 9.24
N VAL A 384 5.04 20.01 9.31
CA VAL A 384 3.89 19.12 9.38
C VAL A 384 3.88 18.44 10.73
N ARG A 385 2.79 18.61 11.49
CA ARG A 385 2.57 17.98 12.78
C ARG A 385 1.58 16.84 12.71
N ASN A 386 0.52 16.99 11.92
CA ASN A 386 -0.50 15.97 11.74
C ASN A 386 -0.78 15.75 10.25
N VAL A 387 -0.76 14.50 9.85
CA VAL A 387 -1.06 14.03 8.50
C VAL A 387 -2.32 13.17 8.53
N LEU A 388 -3.27 13.43 7.64
CA LEU A 388 -4.34 12.50 7.33
C LEU A 388 -3.90 11.67 6.12
N SER A 389 -3.76 10.35 6.30
CA SER A 389 -3.41 9.40 5.22
C SER A 389 -4.63 8.58 4.83
N ASN A 390 -5.03 8.66 3.56
CA ASN A 390 -6.26 8.06 3.03
C ASN A 390 -5.98 6.79 2.25
N SER A 391 -6.77 5.74 2.47
CA SER A 391 -6.73 4.49 1.73
C SER A 391 -8.15 4.01 1.41
N PHE A 392 -8.54 4.03 0.14
CA PHE A 392 -9.88 3.66 -0.32
C PHE A 392 -9.81 2.43 -1.21
N GLY A 393 -10.47 1.34 -0.80
CA GLY A 393 -10.38 0.04 -1.46
C GLY A 393 -11.58 -0.26 -2.36
N PHE A 394 -11.32 -0.92 -3.49
CA PHE A 394 -12.40 -1.57 -4.22
C PHE A 394 -13.11 -2.58 -3.31
N GLY A 395 -14.45 -2.65 -3.42
CA GLY A 395 -15.29 -3.39 -2.47
C GLY A 395 -15.80 -2.53 -1.32
N GLY A 396 -15.35 -1.25 -1.25
CA GLY A 396 -15.90 -0.25 -0.34
C GLY A 396 -15.19 -0.14 1.00
N GLN A 397 -14.08 -0.81 1.23
CA GLN A 397 -13.29 -0.61 2.46
C GLN A 397 -12.52 0.70 2.38
N ASN A 398 -12.81 1.62 3.32
CA ASN A 398 -12.13 2.89 3.44
C ASN A 398 -11.48 2.98 4.82
N VAL A 399 -10.19 3.25 4.85
CA VAL A 399 -9.40 3.41 6.08
C VAL A 399 -8.61 4.70 6.00
N CYS A 400 -8.70 5.51 7.05
CA CYS A 400 -7.93 6.73 7.22
C CYS A 400 -7.09 6.63 8.48
N LEU A 401 -5.85 7.08 8.41
CA LEU A 401 -4.93 7.15 9.54
C LEU A 401 -4.58 8.60 9.83
N VAL A 402 -4.63 9.00 11.08
CA VAL A 402 -4.02 10.25 11.55
C VAL A 402 -2.65 9.93 12.12
N VAL A 403 -1.62 10.40 11.43
CA VAL A 403 -0.22 10.26 11.83
C VAL A 403 0.25 11.60 12.42
N GLY A 404 0.79 11.57 13.62
CA GLY A 404 1.19 12.78 14.34
C GLY A 404 2.66 12.80 14.73
N ARG A 405 3.22 14.01 14.85
CA ARG A 405 4.57 14.21 15.36
C ARG A 405 4.64 13.91 16.86
N TYR A 406 5.74 13.35 17.29
CA TYR A 406 6.08 13.24 18.70
C TYR A 406 7.02 14.38 19.08
N ASP A 407 6.58 15.25 19.98
CA ASP A 407 7.34 16.44 20.41
C ASP A 407 8.01 16.25 21.79
N GLY A 408 8.06 15.00 22.31
CA GLY A 408 8.55 14.70 23.65
C GLY A 408 7.43 14.75 24.71
N VAL A 409 7.70 14.24 25.90
CA VAL A 409 6.82 14.32 27.07
C VAL A 409 7.21 15.54 27.88
#